data_ba409ba551e6a35d5cb38b2950d8a344
#
_entry.id   ba409ba551e6a35d5cb38b2950d8a344
#
_cell.length_a   1.000
_cell.length_b   1.000
_cell.length_c   1.000
_cell.angle_alpha   90.00
_cell.angle_beta   90.00
_cell.angle_gamma   90.00
#
_symmetry.space_group_name_H-M   'P 1'
#
loop_
_entity.id
_entity.type
_entity.pdbx_description
1 polymer ?
#
loop_
_entity_poly.entity_id
_entity_poly.type
_entity_poly.pdbx_seq_one_letter_code
_entity_poly.pdbx_strand_id
1 'polypeptide(L)'
;NAPIAMEVIDAAKPYIDVLSFQDFRDPVKHLDAWHRKTGKPVLLADSAGIRWRSKAFYKPNNGAWYAETLEALHKNPGCIGFHLCGAYQRNKARRRGLLDEQENPDSEHVDLMKAANEKITRWMEKEFSH
;
A
#
# COMPACT_ATOMS: atom_id res chain seq x y z
N ASN A 1 5.11 8.54 -13.81
CA ASN A 1 4.93 7.15 -14.18
C ASN A 1 3.53 6.99 -14.76
N ALA A 2 3.44 6.52 -16.00
CA ALA A 2 2.17 6.11 -16.59
C ALA A 2 1.71 4.79 -15.94
N PRO A 3 0.42 4.53 -15.81
CA PRO A 3 -0.05 3.20 -15.47
C PRO A 3 0.48 2.20 -16.49
N ILE A 4 0.74 0.97 -16.04
CA ILE A 4 1.21 -0.10 -16.94
C ILE A 4 0.13 -0.33 -17.99
N ALA A 5 0.53 -0.41 -19.24
CA ALA A 5 -0.38 -0.64 -20.35
C ALA A 5 -1.05 -2.01 -20.21
N MET A 6 -2.34 -2.09 -20.54
CA MET A 6 -3.11 -3.33 -20.40
C MET A 6 -2.58 -4.46 -21.27
N GLU A 7 -1.98 -4.14 -22.40
CA GLU A 7 -1.34 -5.10 -23.30
C GLU A 7 -0.16 -5.82 -22.64
N VAL A 8 0.60 -5.11 -21.80
CA VAL A 8 1.70 -5.70 -21.01
C VAL A 8 1.14 -6.65 -19.95
N ILE A 9 0.05 -6.26 -19.30
CA ILE A 9 -0.63 -7.09 -18.29
C ILE A 9 -1.21 -8.35 -18.95
N ASP A 10 -1.85 -8.22 -20.09
CA ASP A 10 -2.41 -9.35 -20.83
C ASP A 10 -1.31 -10.33 -21.27
N ALA A 11 -0.17 -9.82 -21.74
CA ALA A 11 0.98 -10.66 -22.13
C ALA A 11 1.62 -11.37 -20.92
N ALA A 12 1.68 -10.71 -19.76
CA ALA A 12 2.26 -11.28 -18.55
C ALA A 12 1.34 -12.29 -17.83
N LYS A 13 0.03 -12.15 -17.98
CA LYS A 13 -1.00 -12.93 -17.25
C LYS A 13 -0.75 -14.44 -17.20
N PRO A 14 -0.31 -15.14 -18.27
CA PRO A 14 -0.07 -16.58 -18.22
C PRO A 14 1.13 -16.99 -17.35
N TYR A 15 2.04 -16.05 -17.04
CA TYR A 15 3.33 -16.32 -16.42
C TYR A 15 3.44 -15.83 -14.98
N ILE A 16 2.39 -15.22 -14.44
CA ILE A 16 2.42 -14.60 -13.11
C ILE A 16 1.22 -15.07 -12.27
N ASP A 17 1.43 -15.20 -10.98
CA ASP A 17 0.39 -15.55 -10.01
C ASP A 17 -0.20 -14.33 -9.34
N VAL A 18 0.60 -13.30 -9.12
CA VAL A 18 0.23 -12.03 -8.47
C VAL A 18 0.70 -10.86 -9.32
N LEU A 19 -0.17 -9.88 -9.49
CA LEU A 19 0.18 -8.60 -10.11
C LEU A 19 0.68 -7.64 -9.05
N SER A 20 1.96 -7.34 -9.06
CA SER A 20 2.59 -6.44 -8.10
C SER A 20 3.09 -5.18 -8.79
N PHE A 21 2.56 -4.01 -8.41
CA PHE A 21 2.86 -2.74 -9.07
C PHE A 21 3.17 -1.63 -8.10
N GLN A 22 4.04 -0.73 -8.54
CA GLN A 22 4.22 0.59 -7.98
C GLN A 22 3.26 1.56 -8.67
N ASP A 23 2.36 2.17 -7.93
CA ASP A 23 1.45 3.19 -8.45
C ASP A 23 1.42 4.41 -7.54
N PHE A 24 1.71 5.58 -8.12
CA PHE A 24 1.72 6.87 -7.43
C PHE A 24 0.58 7.80 -7.90
N ARG A 25 -0.41 7.31 -8.63
CA ARG A 25 -1.54 8.12 -9.14
C ARG A 25 -2.83 7.78 -8.44
N ASP A 26 -3.44 6.68 -8.83
CA ASP A 26 -4.70 6.19 -8.29
C ASP A 26 -4.62 4.66 -8.11
N PRO A 27 -3.85 4.21 -7.10
CA PRO A 27 -3.59 2.79 -6.92
C PRO A 27 -4.86 1.97 -6.70
N VAL A 28 -5.84 2.50 -5.98
CA VAL A 28 -7.08 1.76 -5.70
C VAL A 28 -7.83 1.45 -6.99
N LYS A 29 -8.02 2.45 -7.85
CA LYS A 29 -8.70 2.28 -9.13
C LYS A 29 -7.94 1.36 -10.08
N HIS A 30 -6.62 1.52 -10.17
CA HIS A 30 -5.81 0.73 -11.09
C HIS A 30 -5.72 -0.73 -10.67
N LEU A 31 -5.52 -1.01 -9.39
CA LEU A 31 -5.51 -2.38 -8.87
C LEU A 31 -6.85 -3.08 -9.08
N ASP A 32 -7.97 -2.39 -8.86
CA ASP A 32 -9.30 -2.92 -9.12
C ASP A 32 -9.48 -3.27 -10.61
N ALA A 33 -9.09 -2.36 -11.50
CA ALA A 33 -9.17 -2.59 -12.95
C ALA A 33 -8.31 -3.80 -13.40
N TRP A 34 -7.10 -3.93 -12.88
CA TRP A 34 -6.22 -5.05 -13.20
C TRP A 34 -6.72 -6.37 -12.64
N HIS A 35 -7.23 -6.37 -11.40
CA HIS A 35 -7.86 -7.54 -10.82
C HIS A 35 -9.05 -8.02 -11.67
N ARG A 36 -9.98 -7.13 -11.99
CA ARG A 36 -11.16 -7.45 -12.81
C ARG A 36 -10.78 -7.98 -14.20
N LYS A 37 -9.78 -7.40 -14.83
CA LYS A 37 -9.31 -7.79 -16.15
C LYS A 37 -8.66 -9.18 -16.16
N THR A 38 -7.87 -9.49 -15.13
CA THR A 38 -7.01 -10.68 -15.13
C THR A 38 -7.53 -11.83 -14.29
N GLY A 39 -8.36 -11.54 -13.30
CA GLY A 39 -8.75 -12.49 -12.24
C GLY A 39 -7.60 -12.81 -11.26
N LYS A 40 -6.43 -12.14 -11.40
CA LYS A 40 -5.27 -12.38 -10.54
C LYS A 40 -5.31 -11.51 -9.29
N PRO A 41 -4.79 -11.99 -8.16
CA PRO A 41 -4.53 -11.15 -6.99
C PRO A 41 -3.62 -9.99 -7.35
N VAL A 42 -3.82 -8.84 -6.69
CA VAL A 42 -3.04 -7.62 -6.90
C VAL A 42 -2.39 -7.16 -5.60
N LEU A 43 -1.18 -6.60 -5.70
CA LEU A 43 -0.41 -6.08 -4.59
C LEU A 43 0.06 -4.66 -4.92
N LEU A 44 -0.21 -3.70 -4.04
CA LEU A 44 0.38 -2.37 -4.14
C LEU A 44 1.80 -2.41 -3.56
N ALA A 45 2.79 -2.57 -4.43
CA ALA A 45 4.19 -2.67 -4.03
C ALA A 45 4.93 -1.34 -4.12
N ASP A 46 5.94 -1.19 -3.26
CA ASP A 46 6.86 -0.05 -3.23
C ASP A 46 6.18 1.30 -3.39
N SER A 47 5.06 1.47 -2.70
CA SER A 47 4.21 2.65 -2.81
C SER A 47 4.24 3.49 -1.54
N ALA A 48 3.86 4.74 -1.73
CA ALA A 48 3.72 5.70 -0.66
C ALA A 48 2.28 5.79 -0.10
N GLY A 49 1.40 4.93 -0.58
CA GLY A 49 -0.01 4.95 -0.25
C GLY A 49 -0.83 5.87 -1.15
N ILE A 50 -2.13 5.97 -0.85
CA ILE A 50 -3.10 6.66 -1.73
C ILE A 50 -3.00 8.19 -1.72
N ARG A 51 -2.32 8.77 -0.73
CA ARG A 51 -2.25 10.22 -0.55
C ARG A 51 -0.87 10.81 -0.74
N TRP A 52 0.01 10.16 -1.47
CA TRP A 52 1.38 10.62 -1.62
C TRP A 52 1.52 12.06 -2.20
N ARG A 53 0.53 12.54 -2.95
CA ARG A 53 0.49 13.89 -3.50
C ARG A 53 -0.18 14.92 -2.58
N SER A 54 -0.83 14.49 -1.50
CA SER A 54 -1.48 15.41 -0.59
C SER A 54 -0.47 16.05 0.36
N LYS A 55 -0.77 17.29 0.84
CA LYS A 55 0.05 17.95 1.86
C LYS A 55 0.14 17.13 3.15
N ALA A 56 -0.86 16.31 3.45
CA ALA A 56 -0.88 15.41 4.61
C ALA A 56 0.20 14.34 4.53
N PHE A 57 0.59 13.94 3.34
CA PHE A 57 1.67 13.00 3.10
C PHE A 57 3.05 13.49 3.56
N TYR A 58 3.27 14.79 3.50
CA TYR A 58 4.54 15.41 3.90
C TYR A 58 4.59 15.83 5.36
N LYS A 59 3.51 15.62 6.12
CA LYS A 59 3.57 15.84 7.56
C LYS A 59 4.35 14.69 8.18
N PRO A 60 5.48 14.94 8.83
CA PRO A 60 6.13 13.93 9.65
C PRO A 60 5.12 13.45 10.71
N ASN A 61 5.24 12.22 11.13
CA ASN A 61 4.55 11.66 12.28
C ASN A 61 3.02 11.52 12.15
N ASN A 62 2.50 11.41 10.95
CA ASN A 62 1.08 11.13 10.75
C ASN A 62 0.88 9.78 10.06
N GLY A 63 0.73 8.72 10.85
CA GLY A 63 0.41 7.37 10.39
C GLY A 63 -1.03 7.19 9.86
N ALA A 64 -1.86 8.22 9.93
CA ALA A 64 -3.25 8.14 9.48
C ALA A 64 -3.37 7.80 7.98
N TRP A 65 -2.47 8.33 7.15
CA TRP A 65 -2.43 8.01 5.73
C TRP A 65 -2.18 6.52 5.45
N TYR A 66 -1.45 5.84 6.35
CA TYR A 66 -1.20 4.40 6.23
C TYR A 66 -2.47 3.61 6.51
N ALA A 67 -3.18 3.93 7.60
CA ALA A 67 -4.47 3.32 7.92
C ALA A 67 -5.51 3.55 6.81
N GLU A 68 -5.63 4.77 6.30
CA GLU A 68 -6.50 5.10 5.18
C GLU A 68 -6.16 4.29 3.92
N THR A 69 -4.87 4.09 3.65
CA THR A 69 -4.42 3.27 2.51
C THR A 69 -4.87 1.82 2.68
N LEU A 70 -4.62 1.22 3.86
CA LEU A 70 -5.04 -0.15 4.14
C LEU A 70 -6.57 -0.31 4.03
N GLU A 71 -7.35 0.61 4.57
CA GLU A 71 -8.81 0.58 4.51
C GLU A 71 -9.33 0.72 3.06
N ALA A 72 -8.69 1.55 2.25
CA ALA A 72 -9.04 1.70 0.85
C ALA A 72 -8.72 0.45 0.02
N LEU A 73 -7.57 -0.16 0.28
CA LEU A 73 -7.14 -1.38 -0.40
C LEU A 73 -7.96 -2.60 0.03
N HIS A 74 -8.34 -2.71 1.30
CA HIS A 74 -9.18 -3.79 1.82
C HIS A 74 -10.56 -3.85 1.13
N LYS A 75 -11.09 -2.72 0.67
CA LYS A 75 -12.33 -2.68 -0.12
C LYS A 75 -12.21 -3.29 -1.51
N ASN A 76 -11.00 -3.54 -1.98
CA ASN A 76 -10.73 -4.20 -3.24
C ASN A 76 -10.53 -5.70 -2.98
N PRO A 77 -11.49 -6.57 -3.37
CA PRO A 77 -11.46 -7.99 -3.04
C PRO A 77 -10.27 -8.74 -3.66
N GLY A 78 -9.67 -8.18 -4.70
CA GLY A 78 -8.47 -8.75 -5.32
C GLY A 78 -7.16 -8.30 -4.70
N CYS A 79 -7.16 -7.30 -3.81
CA CYS A 79 -5.95 -6.76 -3.23
C CYS A 79 -5.49 -7.59 -2.03
N ILE A 80 -4.30 -8.18 -2.14
CA ILE A 80 -3.72 -9.04 -1.10
C ILE A 80 -2.73 -8.32 -0.17
N GLY A 81 -2.43 -7.04 -0.42
CA GLY A 81 -1.55 -6.31 0.48
C GLY A 81 -0.99 -5.01 -0.05
N PHE A 82 -0.19 -4.41 0.82
CA PHE A 82 0.50 -3.15 0.60
C PHE A 82 1.95 -3.25 1.09
N HIS A 83 2.89 -2.86 0.24
CA HIS A 83 4.30 -2.81 0.57
C HIS A 83 4.76 -1.34 0.60
N LEU A 84 5.10 -0.86 1.80
CA LEU A 84 5.50 0.53 2.03
C LEU A 84 6.90 0.81 1.53
N CYS A 85 7.02 1.77 0.63
CA CYS A 85 8.31 2.30 0.17
C CYS A 85 9.02 3.08 1.27
N GLY A 86 10.28 2.76 1.52
CA GLY A 86 11.13 3.51 2.45
C GLY A 86 10.66 3.45 3.91
N ALA A 87 10.18 2.29 4.36
CA ALA A 87 9.64 2.12 5.69
C ALA A 87 10.69 2.24 6.80
N TYR A 88 11.96 1.91 6.54
CA TYR A 88 12.97 1.80 7.57
C TYR A 88 13.33 3.14 8.18
N GLN A 89 13.93 4.03 7.44
CA GLN A 89 14.47 5.30 7.95
C GLN A 89 13.97 6.50 7.15
N ARG A 90 13.58 7.55 7.86
CA ARG A 90 13.34 8.84 7.21
C ARG A 90 14.63 9.64 7.11
N ASN A 91 14.70 10.50 6.11
CA ASN A 91 15.78 11.43 5.88
C ASN A 91 15.24 12.69 5.19
N LYS A 92 16.14 13.62 4.83
CA LYS A 92 15.74 14.87 4.16
C LYS A 92 14.94 14.67 2.87
N ALA A 93 15.21 13.59 2.14
CA ALA A 93 14.50 13.25 0.91
C ALA A 93 13.26 12.39 1.17
N ARG A 94 13.33 11.48 2.17
CA ARG A 94 12.25 10.58 2.54
C ARG A 94 11.78 10.90 3.95
N ARG A 95 10.69 11.64 4.05
CA ARG A 95 10.13 12.08 5.34
C ARG A 95 9.21 11.04 5.98
N ARG A 96 9.31 9.79 5.56
CA ARG A 96 8.55 8.64 6.03
C ARG A 96 9.53 7.56 6.42
N GLY A 97 9.21 6.87 7.41
CA GLY A 97 9.99 5.78 7.95
C GLY A 97 9.64 5.59 9.40
N LEU A 98 9.91 4.40 9.89
CA LEU A 98 9.69 4.03 11.29
C LEU A 98 10.74 4.64 12.21
N LEU A 99 11.92 4.94 11.66
CA LEU A 99 13.02 5.56 12.39
C LEU A 99 13.28 6.97 11.87
N ASP A 100 13.73 7.84 12.76
CA ASP A 100 14.25 9.16 12.40
C ASP A 100 15.67 9.09 11.81
N GLU A 101 16.29 10.26 11.55
CA GLU A 101 17.64 10.33 10.99
C GLU A 101 18.73 9.83 11.97
N GLN A 102 18.43 9.76 13.27
CA GLN A 102 19.30 9.26 14.33
C GLN A 102 18.98 7.80 14.71
N GLU A 103 18.15 7.11 13.90
CA GLU A 103 17.71 5.74 14.12
C GLU A 103 16.82 5.53 15.37
N ASN A 104 16.25 6.61 15.90
CA ASN A 104 15.25 6.48 16.96
C ASN A 104 13.87 6.18 16.36
N PRO A 105 13.07 5.29 16.99
CA PRO A 105 11.71 5.05 16.55
C PRO A 105 10.84 6.29 16.71
N ASP A 106 10.09 6.63 15.67
CA ASP A 106 8.99 7.58 15.78
C ASP A 106 7.79 6.86 16.39
N SER A 107 7.70 6.90 17.71
CA SER A 107 6.73 6.09 18.46
C SER A 107 5.28 6.37 18.04
N GLU A 108 4.90 7.63 17.84
CA GLU A 108 3.54 7.96 17.40
C GLU A 108 3.23 7.36 16.02
N HIS A 109 4.17 7.48 15.09
CA HIS A 109 4.01 6.92 13.75
C HIS A 109 3.97 5.39 13.77
N VAL A 110 4.87 4.78 14.53
CA VAL A 110 4.95 3.32 14.69
C VAL A 110 3.68 2.76 15.34
N ASP A 111 3.17 3.39 16.38
CA ASP A 111 1.97 2.95 17.08
C ASP A 111 0.72 3.03 16.19
N LEU A 112 0.58 4.10 15.40
CA LEU A 112 -0.52 4.23 14.45
C LEU A 112 -0.46 3.16 13.34
N MET A 113 0.75 2.86 12.83
CA MET A 113 0.91 1.79 11.83
C MET A 113 0.66 0.41 12.43
N LYS A 114 1.12 0.16 13.65
CA LYS A 114 0.86 -1.08 14.38
C LYS A 114 -0.65 -1.28 14.58
N ALA A 115 -1.35 -0.27 15.10
CA ALA A 115 -2.80 -0.32 15.28
C ALA A 115 -3.56 -0.56 13.95
N ALA A 116 -3.06 0.00 12.84
CA ALA A 116 -3.63 -0.25 11.52
C ALA A 116 -3.39 -1.71 11.06
N ASN A 117 -2.20 -2.26 11.30
CA ASN A 117 -1.88 -3.65 10.96
C ASN A 117 -2.69 -4.66 11.79
N GLU A 118 -2.96 -4.38 13.05
CA GLU A 118 -3.81 -5.23 13.90
C GLU A 118 -5.26 -5.35 13.41
N LYS A 119 -5.74 -4.36 12.63
CA LYS A 119 -7.04 -4.46 11.97
C LYS A 119 -7.05 -5.53 10.87
N ILE A 120 -5.93 -5.73 10.17
CA ILE A 120 -5.82 -6.71 9.08
C ILE A 120 -6.10 -8.11 9.63
N THR A 121 -5.50 -8.48 10.75
CA THR A 121 -5.74 -9.78 11.40
C THR A 121 -7.24 -9.98 11.67
N ARG A 122 -7.90 -8.97 12.23
CA ARG A 122 -9.34 -9.02 12.51
C ARG A 122 -10.21 -9.11 11.26
N TRP A 123 -9.80 -8.49 10.15
CA TRP A 123 -10.49 -8.64 8.87
C TRP A 123 -10.38 -10.07 8.35
N MET A 124 -9.18 -10.65 8.38
CA MET A 124 -8.95 -12.03 7.96
C MET A 124 -9.75 -13.02 8.82
N GLU A 125 -9.76 -12.87 10.15
CA GLU A 125 -10.56 -13.72 11.05
C GLU A 125 -12.04 -13.70 10.70
N LYS A 126 -12.59 -12.54 10.33
CA LYS A 126 -14.01 -12.43 9.93
C LYS A 126 -14.30 -13.08 8.59
N GLU A 127 -13.38 -12.98 7.63
CA GLU A 127 -13.57 -13.51 6.28
C GLU A 127 -13.40 -15.04 6.22
N PHE A 128 -12.60 -15.61 7.10
CA PHE A 128 -12.31 -17.06 7.14
C PHE A 128 -12.97 -17.81 8.29
N SER A 129 -13.87 -17.17 9.07
CA SER A 129 -14.61 -17.77 10.18
C SER A 129 -15.89 -18.52 9.72
N HIS A 130 -15.89 -19.07 8.53
CA HIS A 130 -17.02 -19.84 7.94
C HIS A 130 -16.64 -21.29 7.72
#